data_3a1fbcec59afc08f87cf416f99dc3efe
#
_entry.id   3a1fbcec59afc08f87cf416f99dc3efe
#
_cell.length_a   1.000
_cell.length_b   1.000
_cell.length_c   1.000
_cell.angle_alpha   90.00
_cell.angle_beta   90.00
_cell.angle_gamma   90.00
#
_symmetry.space_group_name_H-M   'P 1'
#
loop_
_entity.id
_entity.type
_entity.pdbx_description
1 polymer ?
#
loop_
_entity_poly.entity_id
_entity_poly.type
_entity_poly.pdbx_seq_one_letter_code
_entity_poly.pdbx_strand_id
1 'polypeptide(L)'
;RAIRDVYKRQALGLPCAAVYLLALVVFIPFRYFGSSMYGLPVDVVGRGASAPGVHQDLASFLSALLSIYSGTLLGFVDDVLDIRWRHKLPIPLLSSIPMLVVYMAGGGSTSIVVPAWPPLLRQALGCSSVHLGWLYYVFMMLLATFCTNCINILAGINGVEVGQALVIAVSVCINDVLYLNIPGVIRAAWESSSDTPSPAHILDGYHGSTDLVVRHLFSLHLLVPFIGTSLALFLWNRYPARVFVGDTYCYFAGMVLVSCGILGHYSKTLLLFFFPQIFNFVLSCPQLFGLVPCPRHRVPFVDTGSRTLYPSCVRLTEHAFPTRLILALLEQLGCVQRIYDESGQVVGTTNLTLLNALLVLRGVRVAPASKADLLASKSKTDPVLRPAPVRHTLCVSEHALWYYTMGVQALGSAMAFTVRYWLSSIIFPAT
;
A
#
# COMPACT_ATOMS: atom_id res chain seq x y z
N ARG A 1 6.93 16.81 22.19
CA ARG A 1 6.18 15.80 22.99
C ARG A 1 5.46 14.79 22.11
N ALA A 2 4.74 15.17 21.02
CA ALA A 2 3.96 14.22 20.21
C ALA A 2 4.78 13.04 19.63
N ILE A 3 5.90 13.30 18.96
CA ILE A 3 6.74 12.23 18.36
C ILE A 3 7.50 11.42 19.44
N ARG A 4 8.00 12.05 20.49
CA ARG A 4 8.71 11.37 21.58
C ARG A 4 7.81 10.50 22.46
N ASP A 5 6.54 10.89 22.61
CA ASP A 5 5.56 10.16 23.43
C ASP A 5 4.91 8.99 22.67
N VAL A 6 4.94 9.00 21.32
CA VAL A 6 4.41 7.90 20.47
C VAL A 6 5.26 6.65 20.61
N TYR A 7 6.59 6.75 20.69
CA TYR A 7 7.48 5.59 20.91
C TYR A 7 7.32 4.90 22.28
N LYS A 8 6.64 5.54 23.22
CA LYS A 8 6.31 4.96 24.54
C LYS A 8 4.94 4.29 24.60
N ARG A 9 4.15 4.38 23.52
CA ARG A 9 2.80 3.82 23.47
C ARG A 9 2.86 2.41 22.88
N GLN A 10 2.00 1.53 23.40
CA GLN A 10 1.92 0.15 22.89
C GLN A 10 1.54 0.14 21.41
N ALA A 11 2.24 -0.67 20.62
CA ALA A 11 1.90 -0.92 19.24
C ALA A 11 0.64 -1.79 19.17
N LEU A 12 -0.45 -1.25 18.60
CA LEU A 12 -1.71 -1.97 18.44
C LEU A 12 -1.87 -2.66 17.07
N GLY A 13 -0.84 -2.69 16.24
CA GLY A 13 -0.87 -3.42 14.97
C GLY A 13 -1.09 -4.92 15.18
N LEU A 14 -0.41 -5.53 16.15
CA LEU A 14 -0.57 -6.94 16.46
C LEU A 14 -1.99 -7.29 16.95
N PRO A 15 -2.58 -6.60 17.94
CA PRO A 15 -3.98 -6.82 18.31
C PRO A 15 -4.97 -6.64 17.16
N CYS A 16 -4.77 -5.62 16.30
CA CYS A 16 -5.59 -5.39 15.13
C CYS A 16 -5.55 -6.60 14.17
N ALA A 17 -4.35 -7.09 13.85
CA ALA A 17 -4.16 -8.26 13.00
C ALA A 17 -4.72 -9.55 13.64
N ALA A 18 -4.56 -9.72 14.95
CA ALA A 18 -5.09 -10.88 15.67
C ALA A 18 -6.63 -10.92 15.64
N VAL A 19 -7.30 -9.78 15.87
CA VAL A 19 -8.77 -9.69 15.77
C VAL A 19 -9.23 -9.97 14.34
N TYR A 20 -8.54 -9.44 13.33
CA TYR A 20 -8.82 -9.71 11.92
C TYR A 20 -8.71 -11.20 11.58
N LEU A 21 -7.59 -11.84 11.94
CA LEU A 21 -7.37 -13.26 11.66
C LEU A 21 -8.40 -14.14 12.41
N LEU A 22 -8.70 -13.83 13.66
CA LEU A 22 -9.71 -14.53 14.43
C LEU A 22 -11.10 -14.41 13.78
N ALA A 23 -11.49 -13.21 13.35
CA ALA A 23 -12.75 -13.00 12.66
C ALA A 23 -12.84 -13.84 11.37
N LEU A 24 -11.77 -13.89 10.57
CA LEU A 24 -11.75 -14.72 9.36
C LEU A 24 -11.83 -16.22 9.66
N VAL A 25 -11.13 -16.70 10.70
CA VAL A 25 -11.20 -18.12 11.11
C VAL A 25 -12.61 -18.48 11.59
N VAL A 26 -13.23 -17.64 12.41
CA VAL A 26 -14.62 -17.85 12.86
C VAL A 26 -15.61 -17.83 11.68
N PHE A 27 -15.30 -17.10 10.62
CA PHE A 27 -16.16 -16.99 9.45
C PHE A 27 -16.07 -18.20 8.49
N ILE A 28 -15.02 -19.04 8.58
CA ILE A 28 -14.83 -20.22 7.70
C ILE A 28 -16.06 -21.15 7.67
N PRO A 29 -16.65 -21.59 8.82
CA PRO A 29 -17.80 -22.49 8.79
C PRO A 29 -19.01 -21.89 8.08
N PHE A 30 -19.25 -20.59 8.27
CA PHE A 30 -20.40 -19.91 7.64
C PHE A 30 -20.21 -19.80 6.13
N ARG A 31 -18.99 -19.56 5.67
CA ARG A 31 -18.70 -19.43 4.23
C ARG A 31 -18.74 -20.76 3.48
N TYR A 32 -18.17 -21.82 4.05
CA TYR A 32 -17.90 -23.06 3.32
C TYR A 32 -18.83 -24.22 3.71
N PHE A 33 -19.45 -24.19 4.88
CA PHE A 33 -20.28 -25.28 5.41
C PHE A 33 -21.69 -24.83 5.80
N GLY A 34 -22.03 -23.56 5.64
CA GLY A 34 -23.30 -22.98 6.11
C GLY A 34 -24.54 -23.70 5.56
N SER A 35 -24.53 -24.05 4.27
CA SER A 35 -25.63 -24.79 3.63
C SER A 35 -25.82 -26.20 4.20
N SER A 36 -24.75 -26.91 4.52
CA SER A 36 -24.79 -28.26 5.09
C SER A 36 -25.12 -28.26 6.58
N MET A 37 -24.68 -27.23 7.32
CA MET A 37 -24.79 -27.18 8.79
C MET A 37 -26.12 -26.59 9.28
N TYR A 38 -26.76 -25.75 8.46
CA TYR A 38 -28.03 -25.09 8.83
C TYR A 38 -29.22 -25.46 7.95
N GLY A 39 -29.10 -26.49 7.11
CA GLY A 39 -30.17 -26.93 6.21
C GLY A 39 -30.56 -25.92 5.14
N LEU A 40 -29.74 -24.91 4.90
CA LEU A 40 -29.95 -23.93 3.84
C LEU A 40 -29.58 -24.55 2.48
N PRO A 41 -30.40 -24.42 1.44
CA PRO A 41 -30.31 -25.25 0.24
C PRO A 41 -29.11 -24.97 -0.68
N VAL A 42 -28.35 -23.90 -0.48
CA VAL A 42 -27.23 -23.57 -1.39
C VAL A 42 -26.18 -22.70 -0.69
N ASP A 43 -24.89 -22.97 -0.94
CA ASP A 43 -23.80 -22.03 -0.62
C ASP A 43 -23.98 -20.72 -1.42
N VAL A 44 -23.39 -19.63 -0.95
CA VAL A 44 -23.50 -18.30 -1.57
C VAL A 44 -23.06 -18.29 -3.07
N VAL A 45 -22.46 -19.38 -3.54
CA VAL A 45 -21.95 -19.56 -4.90
C VAL A 45 -22.80 -20.56 -5.73
N GLY A 46 -23.88 -21.12 -5.16
CA GLY A 46 -24.72 -22.12 -5.86
C GLY A 46 -24.04 -23.48 -6.06
N ARG A 47 -22.93 -23.75 -5.36
CA ARG A 47 -22.18 -25.01 -5.44
C ARG A 47 -22.38 -25.78 -4.13
N GLY A 48 -22.84 -27.04 -4.23
CA GLY A 48 -22.93 -27.94 -3.05
C GLY A 48 -21.55 -28.15 -2.43
N ALA A 49 -21.50 -28.44 -1.13
CA ALA A 49 -20.26 -28.65 -0.34
C ALA A 49 -19.28 -29.68 -0.93
N SER A 50 -19.73 -30.53 -1.82
CA SER A 50 -18.94 -31.55 -2.56
C SER A 50 -18.55 -31.13 -3.99
N ALA A 51 -18.82 -29.87 -4.40
CA ALA A 51 -18.46 -29.42 -5.74
C ALA A 51 -16.93 -29.22 -5.89
N PRO A 52 -16.33 -29.58 -7.03
CA PRO A 52 -14.87 -29.55 -7.23
C PRO A 52 -14.21 -28.18 -6.98
N GLY A 53 -14.95 -27.07 -7.03
CA GLY A 53 -14.42 -25.72 -6.80
C GLY A 53 -14.34 -25.30 -5.33
N VAL A 54 -15.10 -25.91 -4.41
CA VAL A 54 -15.14 -25.51 -2.99
C VAL A 54 -13.81 -25.79 -2.29
N HIS A 55 -13.20 -26.94 -2.57
CA HIS A 55 -11.90 -27.30 -1.99
C HIS A 55 -10.78 -26.34 -2.45
N GLN A 56 -10.82 -25.91 -3.71
CA GLN A 56 -9.84 -24.96 -4.23
C GLN A 56 -10.03 -23.56 -3.62
N ASP A 57 -11.27 -23.12 -3.47
CA ASP A 57 -11.58 -21.81 -2.84
C ASP A 57 -11.17 -21.82 -1.36
N LEU A 58 -11.44 -22.92 -0.63
CA LEU A 58 -10.99 -23.09 0.75
C LEU A 58 -9.46 -23.12 0.85
N ALA A 59 -8.78 -23.84 -0.05
CA ALA A 59 -7.32 -23.89 -0.08
C ALA A 59 -6.74 -22.49 -0.35
N SER A 60 -7.32 -21.71 -1.27
CA SER A 60 -6.95 -20.32 -1.54
C SER A 60 -7.15 -19.44 -0.31
N PHE A 61 -8.26 -19.61 0.40
CA PHE A 61 -8.56 -18.85 1.61
C PHE A 61 -7.56 -19.17 2.74
N LEU A 62 -7.30 -20.45 3.01
CA LEU A 62 -6.33 -20.87 4.02
C LEU A 62 -4.91 -20.44 3.67
N SER A 63 -4.53 -20.47 2.41
CA SER A 63 -3.21 -19.99 1.96
C SER A 63 -3.06 -18.48 2.13
N ALA A 64 -4.13 -17.69 1.89
CA ALA A 64 -4.16 -16.27 2.18
C ALA A 64 -3.98 -16.03 3.68
N LEU A 65 -4.75 -16.73 4.53
CA LEU A 65 -4.62 -16.63 6.00
C LEU A 65 -3.20 -16.94 6.46
N LEU A 66 -2.58 -18.00 5.94
CA LEU A 66 -1.22 -18.39 6.31
C LEU A 66 -0.19 -17.36 5.87
N SER A 67 -0.35 -16.79 4.67
CA SER A 67 0.52 -15.72 4.17
C SER A 67 0.38 -14.43 5.00
N ILE A 68 -0.86 -14.04 5.34
CA ILE A 68 -1.14 -12.87 6.18
C ILE A 68 -0.60 -13.08 7.60
N TYR A 69 -0.82 -14.27 8.18
CA TYR A 69 -0.26 -14.63 9.49
C TYR A 69 1.27 -14.56 9.48
N SER A 70 1.91 -15.16 8.49
CA SER A 70 3.37 -15.13 8.35
C SER A 70 3.91 -13.71 8.21
N GLY A 71 3.27 -12.86 7.39
CA GLY A 71 3.62 -11.45 7.25
C GLY A 71 3.44 -10.69 8.58
N THR A 72 2.34 -10.92 9.28
CA THR A 72 2.08 -10.31 10.61
C THR A 72 3.14 -10.71 11.64
N LEU A 73 3.47 -12.01 11.70
CA LEU A 73 4.51 -12.51 12.61
C LEU A 73 5.86 -11.86 12.33
N LEU A 74 6.21 -11.70 11.06
CA LEU A 74 7.47 -11.09 10.66
C LEU A 74 7.51 -9.60 10.99
N GLY A 75 6.39 -8.88 10.81
CA GLY A 75 6.27 -7.49 11.25
C GLY A 75 6.40 -7.36 12.77
N PHE A 76 5.85 -8.31 13.54
CA PHE A 76 6.02 -8.36 14.98
C PHE A 76 7.48 -8.62 15.40
N VAL A 77 8.14 -9.56 14.74
CA VAL A 77 9.57 -9.83 14.98
C VAL A 77 10.42 -8.61 14.67
N ASP A 78 10.05 -7.84 13.64
CA ASP A 78 10.71 -6.58 13.30
C ASP A 78 10.52 -5.50 14.37
N ASP A 79 9.30 -5.33 14.89
CA ASP A 79 9.00 -4.40 15.98
C ASP A 79 9.79 -4.73 17.27
N VAL A 80 10.06 -6.03 17.52
CA VAL A 80 10.77 -6.49 18.73
C VAL A 80 12.29 -6.46 18.58
N LEU A 81 12.81 -6.86 17.41
CA LEU A 81 14.25 -7.06 17.19
C LEU A 81 14.93 -5.90 16.45
N ASP A 82 14.18 -4.89 15.97
CA ASP A 82 14.69 -3.76 15.16
C ASP A 82 15.63 -4.24 14.02
N ILE A 83 15.08 -5.10 13.16
CA ILE A 83 15.85 -5.78 12.11
C ILE A 83 16.41 -4.76 11.11
N ARG A 84 17.68 -4.93 10.73
CA ARG A 84 18.32 -4.06 9.75
C ARG A 84 17.62 -4.17 8.39
N TRP A 85 17.44 -3.05 7.69
CA TRP A 85 16.73 -2.91 6.41
C TRP A 85 17.07 -4.00 5.37
N ARG A 86 18.36 -4.37 5.23
CA ARG A 86 18.80 -5.41 4.28
C ARG A 86 18.19 -6.79 4.53
N HIS A 87 17.87 -7.10 5.79
CA HIS A 87 17.27 -8.37 6.19
C HIS A 87 15.76 -8.34 6.18
N LYS A 88 15.14 -7.13 6.21
CA LYS A 88 13.68 -6.95 6.09
C LYS A 88 13.16 -7.28 4.69
N LEU A 89 13.93 -6.98 3.64
CA LEU A 89 13.47 -7.12 2.25
C LEU A 89 13.12 -8.56 1.83
N PRO A 90 13.91 -9.61 2.13
CA PRO A 90 13.57 -10.97 1.69
C PRO A 90 12.45 -11.62 2.50
N ILE A 91 12.09 -11.08 3.65
CA ILE A 91 11.13 -11.68 4.57
C ILE A 91 9.71 -11.80 3.96
N PRO A 92 9.13 -10.75 3.35
CA PRO A 92 7.82 -10.86 2.71
C PRO A 92 7.79 -11.80 1.50
N LEU A 93 8.94 -12.04 0.84
CA LEU A 93 9.04 -13.05 -0.22
C LEU A 93 8.64 -14.42 0.33
N LEU A 94 9.22 -14.82 1.47
CA LEU A 94 8.93 -16.10 2.13
C LEU A 94 7.47 -16.18 2.59
N SER A 95 6.93 -15.09 3.14
CA SER A 95 5.53 -15.03 3.58
C SER A 95 4.52 -15.20 2.45
N SER A 96 4.89 -14.86 1.21
CA SER A 96 4.01 -14.99 0.06
C SER A 96 3.97 -16.41 -0.53
N ILE A 97 4.92 -17.29 -0.20
CA ILE A 97 5.04 -18.64 -0.77
C ILE A 97 3.76 -19.46 -0.64
N PRO A 98 3.08 -19.55 0.53
CA PRO A 98 1.88 -20.38 0.66
C PRO A 98 0.79 -20.01 -0.36
N MET A 99 0.55 -18.73 -0.53
CA MET A 99 -0.42 -18.19 -1.49
C MET A 99 -0.02 -18.48 -2.94
N LEU A 100 1.28 -18.35 -3.27
CA LEU A 100 1.79 -18.61 -4.62
C LEU A 100 1.75 -20.08 -5.01
N VAL A 101 1.99 -20.98 -4.05
CA VAL A 101 1.87 -22.43 -4.28
C VAL A 101 0.42 -22.80 -4.64
N VAL A 102 -0.56 -22.26 -3.93
CA VAL A 102 -1.98 -22.52 -4.23
C VAL A 102 -2.39 -21.86 -5.55
N TYR A 103 -1.89 -20.63 -5.82
CA TYR A 103 -2.11 -19.99 -7.13
C TYR A 103 -1.58 -20.85 -8.28
N MET A 104 -0.40 -21.45 -8.13
CA MET A 104 0.18 -22.36 -9.11
C MET A 104 -0.63 -23.65 -9.27
N ALA A 105 -1.00 -24.29 -8.15
CA ALA A 105 -1.79 -25.51 -8.15
C ALA A 105 -3.19 -25.32 -8.77
N GLY A 106 -3.77 -24.13 -8.61
CA GLY A 106 -5.04 -23.72 -9.19
C GLY A 106 -4.97 -23.34 -10.69
N GLY A 107 -3.81 -23.50 -11.34
CA GLY A 107 -3.65 -23.14 -12.75
C GLY A 107 -3.72 -21.63 -13.02
N GLY A 108 -3.29 -20.81 -12.05
CA GLY A 108 -3.29 -19.35 -12.18
C GLY A 108 -2.54 -18.87 -13.42
N SER A 109 -3.14 -17.93 -14.16
CA SER A 109 -2.55 -17.42 -15.40
C SER A 109 -1.24 -16.67 -15.15
N THR A 110 -0.20 -17.01 -15.89
CA THR A 110 1.11 -16.37 -15.88
C THR A 110 1.38 -15.56 -17.14
N SER A 111 0.31 -15.21 -17.89
CA SER A 111 0.41 -14.45 -19.13
C SER A 111 0.12 -12.96 -18.92
N ILE A 112 0.80 -12.13 -19.69
CA ILE A 112 0.58 -10.68 -19.74
C ILE A 112 0.09 -10.32 -21.13
N VAL A 113 -1.02 -9.59 -21.20
CA VAL A 113 -1.53 -9.04 -22.46
C VAL A 113 -0.63 -7.89 -22.91
N VAL A 114 -0.21 -7.93 -24.18
CA VAL A 114 0.61 -6.89 -24.79
C VAL A 114 -0.31 -5.74 -25.23
N PRO A 115 0.01 -4.46 -24.91
CA PRO A 115 -0.76 -3.30 -25.36
C PRO A 115 -0.92 -3.30 -26.89
N ALA A 116 -2.14 -2.99 -27.37
CA ALA A 116 -2.38 -2.80 -28.80
C ALA A 116 -1.88 -1.43 -29.27
N TRP A 117 -1.86 -0.44 -28.37
CA TRP A 117 -1.32 0.90 -28.63
C TRP A 117 -0.20 1.24 -27.62
N PRO A 118 0.95 1.75 -28.07
CA PRO A 118 1.37 1.96 -29.46
C PRO A 118 1.64 0.62 -30.18
N PRO A 119 1.31 0.52 -31.47
CA PRO A 119 1.35 -0.75 -32.22
C PRO A 119 2.75 -1.34 -32.36
N LEU A 120 3.79 -0.54 -32.22
CA LEU A 120 5.19 -0.94 -32.32
C LEU A 120 5.55 -2.12 -31.41
N LEU A 121 5.01 -2.16 -30.17
CA LEU A 121 5.33 -3.21 -29.21
C LEU A 121 4.73 -4.55 -29.64
N ARG A 122 3.46 -4.55 -30.10
CA ARG A 122 2.78 -5.76 -30.57
C ARG A 122 3.36 -6.25 -31.89
N GLN A 123 3.78 -5.33 -32.78
CA GLN A 123 4.46 -5.65 -34.03
C GLN A 123 5.86 -6.23 -33.78
N ALA A 124 6.63 -5.68 -32.84
CA ALA A 124 7.96 -6.17 -32.48
C ALA A 124 7.93 -7.57 -31.85
N LEU A 125 6.92 -7.84 -31.01
CA LEU A 125 6.78 -9.12 -30.30
C LEU A 125 6.02 -10.18 -31.12
N GLY A 126 5.27 -9.79 -32.14
CA GLY A 126 4.48 -10.70 -33.00
C GLY A 126 3.34 -11.44 -32.27
N CYS A 127 2.98 -11.01 -31.04
CA CYS A 127 1.98 -11.70 -30.22
C CYS A 127 1.11 -10.72 -29.43
N SER A 128 -0.12 -11.14 -29.13
CA SER A 128 -1.08 -10.39 -28.32
C SER A 128 -0.92 -10.63 -26.81
N SER A 129 -0.27 -11.71 -26.43
CA SER A 129 0.03 -12.05 -25.02
C SER A 129 1.38 -12.75 -24.92
N VAL A 130 2.11 -12.47 -23.83
CA VAL A 130 3.40 -13.08 -23.50
C VAL A 130 3.24 -13.94 -22.26
N HIS A 131 3.64 -15.20 -22.35
CA HIS A 131 3.67 -16.11 -21.22
C HIS A 131 5.00 -15.97 -20.48
N LEU A 132 4.95 -15.47 -19.25
CA LEU A 132 6.16 -15.22 -18.44
C LEU A 132 6.60 -16.44 -17.62
N GLY A 133 5.74 -17.45 -17.46
CA GLY A 133 6.04 -18.64 -16.65
C GLY A 133 6.48 -18.28 -15.23
N TRP A 134 7.65 -18.79 -14.83
CA TRP A 134 8.21 -18.57 -13.48
C TRP A 134 8.52 -17.09 -13.15
N LEU A 135 8.81 -16.25 -14.16
CA LEU A 135 9.03 -14.81 -13.96
C LEU A 135 7.80 -14.10 -13.39
N TYR A 136 6.60 -14.61 -13.70
CA TYR A 136 5.37 -14.06 -13.14
C TYR A 136 5.26 -14.33 -11.62
N TYR A 137 5.75 -15.46 -11.14
CA TYR A 137 5.83 -15.75 -9.70
C TYR A 137 6.85 -14.84 -9.00
N VAL A 138 7.99 -14.58 -9.63
CA VAL A 138 8.96 -13.58 -9.14
C VAL A 138 8.31 -12.20 -9.04
N PHE A 139 7.56 -11.79 -10.07
CA PHE A 139 6.81 -10.54 -10.03
C PHE A 139 5.83 -10.51 -8.84
N MET A 140 5.06 -11.56 -8.59
CA MET A 140 4.12 -11.61 -7.47
C MET A 140 4.82 -11.58 -6.11
N MET A 141 5.95 -12.25 -5.95
CA MET A 141 6.79 -12.16 -4.74
C MET A 141 7.32 -10.74 -4.51
N LEU A 142 7.81 -10.09 -5.57
CA LEU A 142 8.27 -8.71 -5.50
C LEU A 142 7.11 -7.75 -5.19
N LEU A 143 5.92 -8.01 -5.72
CA LEU A 143 4.71 -7.26 -5.39
C LEU A 143 4.35 -7.38 -3.90
N ALA A 144 4.43 -8.59 -3.32
CA ALA A 144 4.20 -8.81 -1.89
C ALA A 144 5.23 -8.03 -1.05
N THR A 145 6.50 -8.09 -1.43
CA THR A 145 7.58 -7.32 -0.78
C THR A 145 7.35 -5.83 -0.89
N PHE A 146 6.93 -5.35 -2.06
CA PHE A 146 6.65 -3.94 -2.28
C PHE A 146 5.47 -3.48 -1.44
N CYS A 147 4.31 -4.15 -1.49
CA CYS A 147 3.09 -3.74 -0.76
C CYS A 147 3.32 -3.67 0.75
N THR A 148 4.07 -4.60 1.33
CA THR A 148 4.37 -4.61 2.77
C THR A 148 5.32 -3.49 3.17
N ASN A 149 6.40 -3.29 2.41
CA ASN A 149 7.42 -2.30 2.77
C ASN A 149 7.02 -0.87 2.40
N CYS A 150 6.28 -0.64 1.32
CA CYS A 150 5.95 0.72 0.88
C CYS A 150 5.00 1.46 1.83
N ILE A 151 4.10 0.73 2.53
CA ILE A 151 3.26 1.29 3.59
C ILE A 151 4.14 1.79 4.74
N ASN A 152 5.16 1.02 5.12
CA ASN A 152 6.13 1.39 6.16
C ASN A 152 7.06 2.53 5.71
N ILE A 153 7.47 2.59 4.45
CA ILE A 153 8.32 3.65 3.93
C ILE A 153 7.59 5.01 3.89
N LEU A 154 6.28 5.01 3.62
CA LEU A 154 5.43 6.20 3.70
C LEU A 154 4.80 6.31 5.10
N ALA A 155 5.62 6.51 6.11
CA ALA A 155 5.26 6.58 7.52
C ALA A 155 5.84 7.83 8.17
N GLY A 156 5.43 8.11 9.40
CA GLY A 156 6.09 9.08 10.27
C GLY A 156 5.27 10.28 10.70
N ILE A 157 4.00 10.36 10.34
CA ILE A 157 3.00 11.26 10.93
C ILE A 157 1.80 10.45 11.41
N ASN A 158 1.12 10.94 12.44
CA ASN A 158 0.01 10.22 13.07
C ASN A 158 -1.09 9.85 12.05
N GLY A 159 -1.42 8.56 11.97
CA GLY A 159 -2.51 8.05 11.16
C GLY A 159 -2.22 7.87 9.67
N VAL A 160 -0.98 8.09 9.19
CA VAL A 160 -0.68 7.97 7.77
C VAL A 160 -0.62 6.51 7.33
N GLU A 161 -0.03 5.63 8.12
CA GLU A 161 0.13 4.20 7.81
C GLU A 161 -1.24 3.54 7.66
N VAL A 162 -2.13 3.77 8.63
CA VAL A 162 -3.48 3.21 8.61
C VAL A 162 -4.34 3.91 7.57
N GLY A 163 -4.23 5.24 7.46
CA GLY A 163 -5.02 6.04 6.52
C GLY A 163 -4.79 5.65 5.06
N GLN A 164 -3.52 5.51 4.64
CA GLN A 164 -3.21 5.08 3.27
C GLN A 164 -3.72 3.66 2.98
N ALA A 165 -3.53 2.73 3.93
CA ALA A 165 -4.02 1.36 3.78
C ALA A 165 -5.55 1.29 3.66
N LEU A 166 -6.28 2.10 4.45
CA LEU A 166 -7.74 2.23 4.36
C LEU A 166 -8.20 2.79 3.02
N VAL A 167 -7.57 3.87 2.52
CA VAL A 167 -7.95 4.45 1.22
C VAL A 167 -7.71 3.44 0.10
N ILE A 168 -6.61 2.71 0.12
CA ILE A 168 -6.35 1.64 -0.86
C ILE A 168 -7.40 0.53 -0.73
N ALA A 169 -7.66 0.03 0.49
CA ALA A 169 -8.63 -1.04 0.72
C ALA A 169 -10.04 -0.66 0.28
N VAL A 170 -10.49 0.56 0.58
CA VAL A 170 -11.80 1.08 0.12
C VAL A 170 -11.82 1.20 -1.40
N SER A 171 -10.74 1.65 -2.02
CA SER A 171 -10.65 1.74 -3.49
C SER A 171 -10.74 0.36 -4.14
N VAL A 172 -10.05 -0.64 -3.60
CA VAL A 172 -10.14 -2.03 -4.07
C VAL A 172 -11.53 -2.60 -3.82
N CYS A 173 -12.14 -2.31 -2.66
CA CYS A 173 -13.51 -2.72 -2.35
C CYS A 173 -14.52 -2.13 -3.36
N ILE A 174 -14.38 -0.86 -3.73
CA ILE A 174 -15.19 -0.22 -4.78
C ILE A 174 -14.96 -0.94 -6.12
N ASN A 175 -13.71 -1.21 -6.48
CA ASN A 175 -13.39 -1.97 -7.69
C ASN A 175 -14.06 -3.35 -7.68
N ASP A 176 -14.03 -4.07 -6.57
CA ASP A 176 -14.64 -5.40 -6.45
C ASP A 176 -16.17 -5.32 -6.59
N VAL A 177 -16.82 -4.35 -5.94
CA VAL A 177 -18.26 -4.12 -6.01
C VAL A 177 -18.74 -3.81 -7.44
N LEU A 178 -17.93 -3.15 -8.27
CA LEU A 178 -18.28 -2.87 -9.67
C LEU A 178 -18.43 -4.15 -10.52
N TYR A 179 -17.85 -5.28 -10.09
CA TYR A 179 -18.03 -6.58 -10.75
C TYR A 179 -19.23 -7.38 -10.23
N LEU A 180 -19.92 -6.90 -9.19
CA LEU A 180 -21.09 -7.55 -8.63
C LEU A 180 -22.39 -6.93 -9.17
N ASN A 181 -23.39 -7.76 -9.47
CA ASN A 181 -24.71 -7.29 -9.87
C ASN A 181 -25.57 -6.87 -8.65
N ILE A 182 -25.09 -5.90 -7.87
CA ILE A 182 -25.79 -5.39 -6.68
C ILE A 182 -27.22 -4.91 -6.99
N PRO A 183 -27.47 -4.12 -8.09
CA PRO A 183 -28.83 -3.72 -8.44
C PRO A 183 -29.77 -4.90 -8.70
N GLY A 184 -29.29 -5.96 -9.36
CA GLY A 184 -30.07 -7.18 -9.60
C GLY A 184 -30.44 -7.90 -8.31
N VAL A 185 -29.49 -8.02 -7.36
CA VAL A 185 -29.74 -8.62 -6.04
C VAL A 185 -30.78 -7.83 -5.24
N ILE A 186 -30.65 -6.50 -5.19
CA ILE A 186 -31.60 -5.63 -4.48
C ILE A 186 -32.98 -5.74 -5.11
N ARG A 187 -33.10 -5.75 -6.45
CA ARG A 187 -34.36 -5.91 -7.13
C ARG A 187 -35.00 -7.27 -6.83
N ALA A 188 -34.24 -8.36 -6.92
CA ALA A 188 -34.73 -9.69 -6.60
C ALA A 188 -35.17 -9.80 -5.14
N ALA A 189 -34.46 -9.21 -4.19
CA ALA A 189 -34.85 -9.16 -2.78
C ALA A 189 -36.11 -8.32 -2.54
N TRP A 190 -36.38 -7.29 -3.37
CA TRP A 190 -37.56 -6.45 -3.25
C TRP A 190 -38.80 -7.06 -3.90
N GLU A 191 -38.62 -7.72 -5.05
CA GLU A 191 -39.71 -8.34 -5.82
C GLU A 191 -40.15 -9.70 -5.24
N SER A 192 -39.27 -10.34 -4.47
CA SER A 192 -39.55 -11.65 -3.84
C SER A 192 -40.24 -11.48 -2.50
N SER A 193 -41.55 -11.44 -2.50
CA SER A 193 -42.35 -11.53 -1.27
C SER A 193 -42.53 -12.98 -0.76
N SER A 194 -42.08 -14.01 -1.45
CA SER A 194 -42.30 -15.43 -1.09
C SER A 194 -41.10 -16.36 -1.28
N ASP A 195 -40.09 -16.01 -2.07
CA ASP A 195 -38.91 -16.87 -2.26
C ASP A 195 -37.62 -16.12 -1.91
N THR A 196 -36.77 -16.77 -1.10
CA THR A 196 -35.44 -16.25 -0.78
C THR A 196 -34.67 -15.95 -2.07
N PRO A 197 -34.09 -14.75 -2.24
CA PRO A 197 -33.35 -14.41 -3.46
C PRO A 197 -32.26 -15.45 -3.67
N SER A 198 -32.33 -16.17 -4.79
CA SER A 198 -31.33 -17.16 -5.13
C SER A 198 -29.96 -16.47 -5.25
N PRO A 199 -28.92 -16.98 -4.59
CA PRO A 199 -27.54 -16.49 -4.74
C PRO A 199 -27.06 -16.44 -6.19
N ALA A 200 -27.69 -17.16 -7.11
CA ALA A 200 -27.42 -17.12 -8.54
C ALA A 200 -27.46 -15.70 -9.14
N HIS A 201 -28.34 -14.81 -8.64
CA HIS A 201 -28.41 -13.43 -9.13
C HIS A 201 -27.18 -12.57 -8.80
N ILE A 202 -26.41 -12.92 -7.75
CA ILE A 202 -25.13 -12.27 -7.43
C ILE A 202 -24.07 -12.69 -8.44
N LEU A 203 -24.19 -13.93 -8.97
CA LEU A 203 -23.25 -14.51 -9.91
C LEU A 203 -23.48 -14.09 -11.35
N ASP A 204 -24.67 -13.56 -11.68
CA ASP A 204 -24.97 -12.91 -12.96
C ASP A 204 -24.24 -11.56 -13.02
N GLY A 205 -22.91 -11.61 -12.93
CA GLY A 205 -22.07 -10.43 -12.82
C GLY A 205 -22.27 -9.45 -13.96
N TYR A 206 -22.09 -8.18 -13.64
CA TYR A 206 -22.24 -7.05 -14.57
C TYR A 206 -21.36 -7.18 -15.84
N HIS A 207 -20.35 -8.05 -15.84
CA HIS A 207 -19.42 -8.32 -16.94
C HIS A 207 -19.29 -9.81 -17.34
N GLY A 208 -20.27 -10.62 -17.04
CA GLY A 208 -20.52 -11.84 -17.80
C GLY A 208 -19.72 -13.12 -17.47
N SER A 209 -18.79 -13.11 -16.49
CA SER A 209 -18.02 -14.29 -16.12
C SER A 209 -18.19 -14.65 -14.64
N THR A 210 -18.79 -15.81 -14.36
CA THR A 210 -18.99 -16.33 -13.00
C THR A 210 -17.67 -16.41 -12.23
N ASP A 211 -16.57 -16.81 -12.87
CA ASP A 211 -15.25 -16.89 -12.25
C ASP A 211 -14.73 -15.52 -11.79
N LEU A 212 -15.02 -14.48 -12.56
CA LEU A 212 -14.61 -13.12 -12.22
C LEU A 212 -15.34 -12.62 -10.98
N VAL A 213 -16.66 -12.85 -10.92
CA VAL A 213 -17.49 -12.51 -9.76
C VAL A 213 -17.01 -13.22 -8.49
N VAL A 214 -16.76 -14.53 -8.59
CA VAL A 214 -16.26 -15.35 -7.46
C VAL A 214 -14.92 -14.79 -6.92
N ARG A 215 -14.00 -14.39 -7.79
CA ARG A 215 -12.70 -13.81 -7.42
C ARG A 215 -12.85 -12.45 -6.70
N HIS A 216 -13.76 -11.59 -7.18
CA HIS A 216 -14.02 -10.31 -6.53
C HIS A 216 -14.78 -10.48 -5.20
N LEU A 217 -15.68 -11.46 -5.09
CA LEU A 217 -16.30 -11.85 -3.82
C LEU A 217 -15.27 -12.37 -2.83
N PHE A 218 -14.30 -13.20 -3.28
CA PHE A 218 -13.19 -13.66 -2.46
C PHE A 218 -12.39 -12.49 -1.87
N SER A 219 -12.06 -11.51 -2.71
CA SER A 219 -11.37 -10.29 -2.27
C SER A 219 -12.16 -9.53 -1.21
N LEU A 220 -13.47 -9.34 -1.42
CA LEU A 220 -14.34 -8.67 -0.45
C LEU A 220 -14.38 -9.37 0.91
N HIS A 221 -14.35 -10.71 0.94
CA HIS A 221 -14.30 -11.45 2.20
C HIS A 221 -13.04 -11.17 3.02
N LEU A 222 -11.92 -10.85 2.37
CA LEU A 222 -10.70 -10.42 3.06
C LEU A 222 -10.74 -8.93 3.40
N LEU A 223 -11.25 -8.08 2.49
CA LEU A 223 -11.18 -6.63 2.63
C LEU A 223 -12.18 -6.06 3.64
N VAL A 224 -13.41 -6.57 3.71
CA VAL A 224 -14.43 -5.99 4.59
C VAL A 224 -14.01 -6.09 6.08
N PRO A 225 -13.58 -7.25 6.59
CA PRO A 225 -13.05 -7.34 7.97
C PRO A 225 -11.78 -6.50 8.16
N PHE A 226 -10.91 -6.40 7.14
CA PHE A 226 -9.72 -5.56 7.19
C PHE A 226 -10.07 -4.07 7.33
N ILE A 227 -11.04 -3.58 6.56
CA ILE A 227 -11.51 -2.20 6.66
C ILE A 227 -12.08 -1.95 8.06
N GLY A 228 -12.89 -2.86 8.60
CA GLY A 228 -13.47 -2.75 9.93
C GLY A 228 -12.42 -2.65 11.05
N THR A 229 -11.47 -3.58 11.07
CA THR A 229 -10.41 -3.61 12.10
C THR A 229 -9.43 -2.45 11.97
N SER A 230 -9.07 -2.09 10.72
CA SER A 230 -8.21 -0.94 10.45
C SER A 230 -8.88 0.40 10.78
N LEU A 231 -10.18 0.54 10.51
CA LEU A 231 -10.94 1.74 10.89
C LEU A 231 -10.98 1.91 12.42
N ALA A 232 -11.20 0.82 13.15
CA ALA A 232 -11.15 0.84 14.62
C ALA A 232 -9.77 1.30 15.12
N LEU A 233 -8.67 0.75 14.55
CA LEU A 233 -7.32 1.19 14.87
C LEU A 233 -7.08 2.65 14.51
N PHE A 234 -7.58 3.10 13.34
CA PHE A 234 -7.44 4.49 12.87
C PHE A 234 -8.06 5.50 13.83
N LEU A 235 -9.20 5.20 14.43
CA LEU A 235 -9.84 6.09 15.41
C LEU A 235 -8.94 6.41 16.61
N TRP A 236 -8.02 5.51 16.97
CA TRP A 236 -7.05 5.68 18.05
C TRP A 236 -5.71 6.22 17.58
N ASN A 237 -5.34 5.97 16.31
CA ASN A 237 -4.05 6.38 15.75
C ASN A 237 -4.08 7.73 15.04
N ARG A 238 -5.27 8.27 14.67
CA ARG A 238 -5.39 9.61 14.06
C ARG A 238 -4.88 10.71 14.99
N TYR A 239 -4.48 11.84 14.42
CA TYR A 239 -3.97 12.97 15.19
C TYR A 239 -5.03 13.57 16.15
N PRO A 240 -4.70 13.86 17.42
CA PRO A 240 -3.48 13.44 18.11
C PRO A 240 -3.53 11.96 18.50
N ALA A 241 -2.56 11.17 18.03
CA ALA A 241 -2.57 9.72 18.23
C ALA A 241 -2.52 9.33 19.70
N ARG A 242 -3.30 8.34 20.07
CA ARG A 242 -3.31 7.70 21.40
C ARG A 242 -2.51 6.41 21.42
N VAL A 243 -2.33 5.78 20.25
CA VAL A 243 -1.64 4.51 20.08
C VAL A 243 -0.66 4.59 18.90
N PHE A 244 0.33 3.71 18.91
CA PHE A 244 1.26 3.48 17.81
C PHE A 244 0.81 2.25 17.01
N VAL A 245 1.15 2.16 15.73
CA VAL A 245 0.72 1.04 14.89
C VAL A 245 1.79 -0.05 14.75
N GLY A 246 3.06 0.31 14.73
CA GLY A 246 4.20 -0.59 14.54
C GLY A 246 4.39 -1.08 13.11
N ASP A 247 5.54 -1.68 12.84
CA ASP A 247 5.88 -2.32 11.57
C ASP A 247 4.94 -3.52 11.34
N THR A 248 4.47 -4.17 12.41
CA THR A 248 3.48 -5.26 12.40
C THR A 248 2.25 -4.88 11.57
N TYR A 249 1.68 -3.67 11.76
CA TYR A 249 0.52 -3.25 11.00
C TYR A 249 0.84 -3.07 9.51
N CYS A 250 1.99 -2.51 9.17
CA CYS A 250 2.39 -2.27 7.78
C CYS A 250 2.55 -3.59 7.01
N TYR A 251 3.18 -4.60 7.62
CA TYR A 251 3.31 -5.94 7.04
C TYR A 251 1.96 -6.63 6.91
N PHE A 252 1.15 -6.58 7.96
CA PHE A 252 -0.21 -7.11 7.95
C PHE A 252 -1.06 -6.51 6.84
N ALA A 253 -1.16 -5.18 6.77
CA ALA A 253 -1.96 -4.48 5.77
C ALA A 253 -1.49 -4.76 4.34
N GLY A 254 -0.16 -4.72 4.10
CA GLY A 254 0.42 -5.04 2.81
C GLY A 254 0.12 -6.47 2.36
N MET A 255 0.21 -7.46 3.28
CA MET A 255 -0.11 -8.86 2.97
C MET A 255 -1.59 -9.08 2.70
N VAL A 256 -2.50 -8.41 3.42
CA VAL A 256 -3.94 -8.48 3.11
C VAL A 256 -4.21 -7.97 1.70
N LEU A 257 -3.73 -6.77 1.37
CA LEU A 257 -3.95 -6.13 0.07
C LEU A 257 -3.37 -6.96 -1.08
N VAL A 258 -2.15 -7.48 -0.92
CA VAL A 258 -1.52 -8.30 -1.97
C VAL A 258 -2.19 -9.66 -2.12
N SER A 259 -2.70 -10.25 -1.04
CA SER A 259 -3.47 -11.51 -1.10
C SER A 259 -4.76 -11.32 -1.91
N CYS A 260 -5.46 -10.21 -1.72
CA CYS A 260 -6.61 -9.84 -2.55
C CYS A 260 -6.23 -9.71 -4.03
N GLY A 261 -5.15 -8.97 -4.33
CA GLY A 261 -4.71 -8.74 -5.71
C GLY A 261 -4.22 -9.99 -6.44
N ILE A 262 -3.50 -10.87 -5.76
CA ILE A 262 -2.95 -12.10 -6.36
C ILE A 262 -4.04 -13.15 -6.52
N LEU A 263 -4.75 -13.51 -5.46
CA LEU A 263 -5.78 -14.55 -5.51
C LEU A 263 -7.06 -14.08 -6.21
N GLY A 264 -7.34 -12.77 -6.18
CA GLY A 264 -8.37 -12.15 -7.02
C GLY A 264 -7.99 -11.98 -8.50
N HIS A 265 -6.74 -12.29 -8.87
CA HIS A 265 -6.19 -12.18 -10.24
C HIS A 265 -6.16 -10.76 -10.82
N TYR A 266 -6.11 -9.73 -9.98
CA TYR A 266 -6.00 -8.31 -10.39
C TYR A 266 -4.76 -7.61 -9.83
N SER A 267 -3.67 -8.34 -9.64
CA SER A 267 -2.39 -7.83 -9.08
C SER A 267 -1.87 -6.55 -9.77
N LYS A 268 -2.06 -6.43 -11.08
CA LYS A 268 -1.68 -5.24 -11.85
C LYS A 268 -2.57 -4.03 -11.54
N THR A 269 -3.87 -4.25 -11.37
CA THR A 269 -4.83 -3.20 -10.94
C THR A 269 -4.53 -2.76 -9.51
N LEU A 270 -4.21 -3.71 -8.62
CA LEU A 270 -3.79 -3.39 -7.26
C LEU A 270 -2.60 -2.45 -7.26
N LEU A 271 -1.59 -2.70 -8.10
CA LEU A 271 -0.39 -1.87 -8.19
C LEU A 271 -0.70 -0.42 -8.57
N LEU A 272 -1.75 -0.17 -9.36
CA LEU A 272 -2.19 1.19 -9.69
C LEU A 272 -2.68 1.97 -8.45
N PHE A 273 -3.33 1.30 -7.50
CA PHE A 273 -3.78 1.93 -6.25
C PHE A 273 -2.62 2.29 -5.32
N PHE A 274 -1.43 1.70 -5.53
CA PHE A 274 -0.20 2.05 -4.81
C PHE A 274 0.62 3.15 -5.50
N PHE A 275 0.05 3.91 -6.43
CA PHE A 275 0.78 4.96 -7.16
C PHE A 275 1.52 5.96 -6.26
N PRO A 276 0.92 6.51 -5.17
CA PRO A 276 1.65 7.41 -4.27
C PRO A 276 2.82 6.73 -3.56
N GLN A 277 2.70 5.45 -3.22
CA GLN A 277 3.76 4.67 -2.60
C GLN A 277 4.89 4.37 -3.60
N ILE A 278 4.55 4.07 -4.86
CA ILE A 278 5.53 3.94 -5.95
C ILE A 278 6.30 5.25 -6.10
N PHE A 279 5.60 6.39 -6.17
CA PHE A 279 6.23 7.70 -6.25
C PHE A 279 7.16 7.96 -5.05
N ASN A 280 6.70 7.70 -3.82
CA ASN A 280 7.51 7.84 -2.61
C ASN A 280 8.75 6.93 -2.63
N PHE A 281 8.61 5.71 -3.12
CA PHE A 281 9.73 4.76 -3.25
C PHE A 281 10.75 5.27 -4.28
N VAL A 282 10.31 5.65 -5.48
CA VAL A 282 11.17 6.18 -6.54
C VAL A 282 11.89 7.44 -6.08
N LEU A 283 11.17 8.36 -5.43
CA LEU A 283 11.75 9.57 -4.84
C LEU A 283 12.81 9.23 -3.79
N SER A 284 12.62 8.16 -3.01
CA SER A 284 13.54 7.69 -1.97
C SER A 284 14.75 6.93 -2.51
N CYS A 285 14.72 6.42 -3.75
CA CYS A 285 15.78 5.59 -4.32
C CYS A 285 17.19 6.18 -4.18
N PRO A 286 17.44 7.49 -4.44
CA PRO A 286 18.78 8.04 -4.28
C PRO A 286 19.31 7.93 -2.85
N GLN A 287 18.44 7.99 -1.83
CA GLN A 287 18.82 7.77 -0.43
C GLN A 287 18.97 6.27 -0.10
N LEU A 288 18.08 5.42 -0.60
CA LEU A 288 18.10 3.98 -0.35
C LEU A 288 19.33 3.31 -0.98
N PHE A 289 19.77 3.77 -2.13
CA PHE A 289 20.96 3.24 -2.84
C PHE A 289 22.25 4.00 -2.52
N GLY A 290 22.24 4.92 -1.54
CA GLY A 290 23.44 5.57 -1.02
C GLY A 290 24.02 6.68 -1.90
N LEU A 291 23.31 7.15 -2.93
CA LEU A 291 23.70 8.32 -3.71
C LEU A 291 23.56 9.61 -2.91
N VAL A 292 22.58 9.65 -2.02
CA VAL A 292 22.35 10.71 -1.03
C VAL A 292 22.41 10.07 0.35
N PRO A 293 23.06 10.67 1.36
CA PRO A 293 23.07 10.12 2.71
C PRO A 293 21.65 9.88 3.23
N CYS A 294 21.45 8.70 3.87
CA CYS A 294 20.15 8.29 4.38
C CYS A 294 20.19 8.27 5.92
N PRO A 295 19.58 9.25 6.60
CA PRO A 295 19.49 9.21 8.06
C PRO A 295 18.48 8.12 8.50
N ARG A 296 18.62 7.66 9.74
CA ARG A 296 17.71 6.64 10.32
C ARG A 296 16.24 7.09 10.29
N HIS A 297 15.97 8.37 10.55
CA HIS A 297 14.64 8.95 10.53
C HIS A 297 14.57 10.06 9.48
N ARG A 298 13.66 9.91 8.52
CA ARG A 298 13.45 10.84 7.41
C ARG A 298 12.15 11.65 7.53
N VAL A 299 11.52 11.59 8.72
CA VAL A 299 10.27 12.31 9.02
C VAL A 299 10.50 13.81 9.08
N PRO A 300 9.49 14.65 8.75
CA PRO A 300 9.58 16.09 8.92
C PRO A 300 9.94 16.49 10.36
N PHE A 301 10.64 17.60 10.52
CA PHE A 301 10.91 18.17 11.82
C PHE A 301 9.71 18.94 12.36
N VAL A 302 9.59 18.97 13.69
CA VAL A 302 8.58 19.74 14.41
C VAL A 302 9.24 20.96 15.02
N ASP A 303 8.74 22.15 14.70
CA ASP A 303 9.06 23.36 15.48
C ASP A 303 8.28 23.33 16.80
N THR A 304 9.01 23.27 17.91
CA THR A 304 8.42 23.16 19.24
C THR A 304 7.70 24.43 19.69
N GLY A 305 8.06 25.60 19.12
CA GLY A 305 7.44 26.87 19.42
C GLY A 305 6.08 27.04 18.74
N SER A 306 6.03 26.83 17.43
CA SER A 306 4.82 27.03 16.62
C SER A 306 3.96 25.76 16.47
N ARG A 307 4.47 24.58 16.84
CA ARG A 307 3.87 23.25 16.59
C ARG A 307 3.62 22.97 15.11
N THR A 308 4.42 23.55 14.22
CA THR A 308 4.34 23.37 12.79
C THR A 308 5.45 22.43 12.30
N LEU A 309 5.23 21.83 11.13
CA LEU A 309 6.19 20.94 10.48
C LEU A 309 7.02 21.72 9.46
N TYR A 310 8.29 21.34 9.35
CA TYR A 310 9.18 21.77 8.30
C TYR A 310 10.02 20.61 7.77
N PRO A 311 10.52 20.69 6.51
CA PRO A 311 11.22 19.57 5.91
C PRO A 311 12.46 19.17 6.71
N SER A 312 12.65 17.89 6.93
CA SER A 312 13.89 17.37 7.51
C SER A 312 14.98 17.37 6.44
N CYS A 313 16.23 17.56 6.87
CA CYS A 313 17.34 17.80 5.98
C CYS A 313 18.51 16.88 6.27
N VAL A 314 19.31 16.62 5.23
CA VAL A 314 20.49 15.79 5.28
C VAL A 314 21.69 16.53 4.69
N ARG A 315 22.85 16.36 5.33
CA ARG A 315 24.11 16.92 4.86
C ARG A 315 24.67 16.09 3.71
N LEU A 316 25.12 16.76 2.68
CA LEU A 316 25.85 16.17 1.55
C LEU A 316 27.35 16.32 1.80
N THR A 317 28.11 15.22 1.83
CA THR A 317 29.55 15.22 2.09
C THR A 317 30.40 15.30 0.83
N GLU A 318 29.96 14.63 -0.23
CA GLU A 318 30.58 14.65 -1.55
C GLU A 318 29.51 14.55 -2.63
N HIS A 319 29.71 15.23 -3.76
CA HIS A 319 28.68 15.30 -4.80
C HIS A 319 29.21 14.72 -6.10
N ALA A 320 28.97 13.45 -6.35
CA ALA A 320 29.12 12.87 -7.68
C ALA A 320 28.18 13.59 -8.66
N PHE A 321 28.62 13.72 -9.92
CA PHE A 321 27.81 14.37 -10.97
C PHE A 321 26.36 13.84 -11.06
N PRO A 322 26.09 12.52 -10.98
CA PRO A 322 24.73 12.00 -11.02
C PRO A 322 23.84 12.53 -9.87
N THR A 323 24.40 12.65 -8.66
CA THR A 323 23.66 13.18 -7.50
C THR A 323 23.25 14.63 -7.70
N ARG A 324 24.17 15.46 -8.24
CA ARG A 324 23.88 16.87 -8.55
C ARG A 324 22.75 17.01 -9.57
N LEU A 325 22.79 16.20 -10.63
CA LEU A 325 21.78 16.20 -11.68
C LEU A 325 20.40 15.80 -11.16
N ILE A 326 20.33 14.70 -10.38
CA ILE A 326 19.08 14.23 -9.78
C ILE A 326 18.49 15.29 -8.84
N LEU A 327 19.30 15.87 -7.96
CA LEU A 327 18.82 16.89 -7.02
C LEU A 327 18.39 18.18 -7.73
N ALA A 328 19.07 18.59 -8.81
CA ALA A 328 18.67 19.74 -9.62
C ALA A 328 17.31 19.49 -10.28
N LEU A 329 17.10 18.30 -10.86
CA LEU A 329 15.83 17.92 -11.48
C LEU A 329 14.69 17.88 -10.46
N LEU A 330 14.91 17.26 -9.29
CA LEU A 330 13.90 17.18 -8.23
C LEU A 330 13.57 18.56 -7.63
N GLU A 331 14.54 19.48 -7.58
CA GLU A 331 14.31 20.86 -7.18
C GLU A 331 13.48 21.64 -8.21
N GLN A 332 13.75 21.46 -9.51
CA GLN A 332 12.93 22.06 -10.57
C GLN A 332 11.48 21.55 -10.53
N LEU A 333 11.28 20.28 -10.17
CA LEU A 333 9.96 19.70 -9.95
C LEU A 333 9.31 20.15 -8.63
N GLY A 334 10.02 20.93 -7.80
CA GLY A 334 9.52 21.40 -6.51
C GLY A 334 9.43 20.32 -5.42
N CYS A 335 9.98 19.12 -5.67
CA CYS A 335 9.92 18.01 -4.71
C CYS A 335 10.98 18.09 -3.61
N VAL A 336 12.04 18.86 -3.81
CA VAL A 336 13.22 18.95 -2.95
C VAL A 336 13.67 20.40 -2.85
N GLN A 337 14.26 20.78 -1.73
CA GLN A 337 14.99 22.03 -1.57
C GLN A 337 16.48 21.69 -1.34
N ARG A 338 17.36 22.24 -2.15
CA ARG A 338 18.82 22.23 -1.87
C ARG A 338 19.13 23.28 -0.84
N ILE A 339 20.05 22.97 0.06
CA ILE A 339 20.44 23.83 1.17
C ILE A 339 21.84 24.35 0.87
N TYR A 340 21.97 25.67 0.93
CA TYR A 340 23.21 26.38 0.66
C TYR A 340 23.85 26.83 1.98
N ASP A 341 25.16 26.97 2.00
CA ASP A 341 25.88 27.64 3.06
C ASP A 341 25.97 29.16 2.83
N GLU A 342 26.62 29.86 3.74
CA GLU A 342 26.87 31.31 3.64
C GLU A 342 27.73 31.68 2.40
N SER A 343 28.48 30.74 1.82
CA SER A 343 29.30 30.90 0.64
C SER A 343 28.56 30.62 -0.68
N GLY A 344 27.29 30.21 -0.61
CA GLY A 344 26.48 29.82 -1.78
C GLY A 344 26.76 28.42 -2.31
N GLN A 345 27.50 27.57 -1.57
CA GLN A 345 27.70 26.18 -1.94
C GLN A 345 26.59 25.27 -1.43
N VAL A 346 26.24 24.24 -2.20
CA VAL A 346 25.25 23.25 -1.79
C VAL A 346 25.88 22.33 -0.74
N VAL A 347 25.38 22.38 0.47
CA VAL A 347 25.87 21.61 1.61
C VAL A 347 24.88 20.56 2.10
N GLY A 348 23.64 20.61 1.62
CA GLY A 348 22.61 19.68 2.05
C GLY A 348 21.40 19.67 1.12
N THR A 349 20.45 18.81 1.45
CA THR A 349 19.15 18.70 0.78
C THR A 349 18.07 18.28 1.78
N THR A 350 16.81 18.58 1.46
CA THR A 350 15.68 17.99 2.18
C THR A 350 15.62 16.48 1.93
N ASN A 351 15.13 15.70 2.90
CA ASN A 351 14.99 14.26 2.73
C ASN A 351 14.02 13.92 1.60
N LEU A 352 14.39 12.89 0.82
CA LEU A 352 13.68 12.44 -0.38
C LEU A 352 12.51 11.53 -0.01
N THR A 353 11.46 12.10 0.58
CA THR A 353 10.22 11.40 0.93
C THR A 353 9.02 12.25 0.51
N LEU A 354 7.88 11.60 0.24
CA LEU A 354 6.64 12.28 -0.15
C LEU A 354 6.21 13.32 0.88
N LEU A 355 6.33 13.02 2.19
CA LEU A 355 5.96 13.96 3.25
C LEU A 355 6.79 15.25 3.19
N ASN A 356 8.12 15.12 3.01
CA ASN A 356 8.99 16.30 2.85
C ASN A 356 8.73 17.03 1.54
N ALA A 357 8.49 16.29 0.44
CA ALA A 357 8.14 16.89 -0.85
C ALA A 357 6.83 17.70 -0.79
N LEU A 358 5.81 17.20 -0.10
CA LEU A 358 4.55 17.92 0.09
C LEU A 358 4.74 19.23 0.88
N LEU A 359 5.62 19.25 1.87
CA LEU A 359 5.97 20.50 2.58
C LEU A 359 6.67 21.49 1.65
N VAL A 360 7.65 21.02 0.86
CA VAL A 360 8.37 21.85 -0.11
C VAL A 360 7.42 22.40 -1.19
N LEU A 361 6.54 21.55 -1.74
CA LEU A 361 5.51 21.95 -2.72
C LEU A 361 4.54 23.01 -2.15
N ARG A 362 4.23 22.92 -0.85
CA ARG A 362 3.42 23.91 -0.15
C ARG A 362 4.18 25.20 0.21
N GLY A 363 5.43 25.34 -0.24
CA GLY A 363 6.22 26.55 0.01
C GLY A 363 6.86 26.62 1.38
N VAL A 364 6.82 25.54 2.18
CA VAL A 364 7.59 25.49 3.44
C VAL A 364 9.07 25.39 3.10
N ARG A 365 9.86 26.34 3.58
CA ARG A 365 11.29 26.45 3.28
C ARG A 365 12.13 26.44 4.56
N VAL A 366 13.37 25.94 4.41
CA VAL A 366 14.40 26.02 5.45
C VAL A 366 15.44 27.06 5.08
N ALA A 367 16.01 27.71 6.07
CA ALA A 367 17.06 28.71 5.90
C ALA A 367 18.37 28.08 5.38
N PRO A 368 19.29 28.86 4.83
CA PRO A 368 20.66 28.41 4.57
C PRO A 368 21.30 27.87 5.86
N ALA A 369 22.17 26.87 5.69
CA ALA A 369 22.85 26.23 6.82
C ALA A 369 23.88 27.19 7.44
N SER A 370 23.79 27.42 8.73
CA SER A 370 24.80 28.17 9.48
C SER A 370 26.05 27.32 9.75
N LYS A 371 27.17 27.97 10.06
CA LYS A 371 28.40 27.27 10.51
C LYS A 371 28.13 26.36 11.72
N ALA A 372 27.24 26.78 12.61
CA ALA A 372 26.86 25.99 13.79
C ALA A 372 26.11 24.70 13.39
N ASP A 373 25.18 24.78 12.44
CA ASP A 373 24.45 23.62 11.92
C ASP A 373 25.38 22.59 11.26
N LEU A 374 26.37 23.09 10.49
CA LEU A 374 27.39 22.26 9.85
C LEU A 374 28.34 21.60 10.85
N LEU A 375 28.68 22.28 11.93
CA LEU A 375 29.51 21.74 13.03
C LEU A 375 28.75 20.68 13.83
N ALA A 376 27.47 20.92 14.13
CA ALA A 376 26.61 19.96 14.83
C ALA A 376 26.41 18.66 14.06
N SER A 377 26.40 18.71 12.73
CA SER A 377 26.17 17.59 11.82
C SER A 377 27.44 16.77 11.48
N LYS A 378 28.57 16.95 12.18
CA LYS A 378 29.86 16.32 11.88
C LYS A 378 29.96 14.83 12.19
N SER A 379 28.94 14.21 12.78
CA SER A 379 28.96 12.76 13.01
C SER A 379 28.77 12.01 11.69
N LYS A 380 29.75 11.18 11.30
CA LYS A 380 29.63 10.27 10.15
C LYS A 380 28.48 9.26 10.29
N THR A 381 27.98 9.07 11.51
CA THR A 381 26.91 8.10 11.82
C THR A 381 25.51 8.68 11.71
N ASP A 382 25.34 10.01 11.78
CA ASP A 382 24.04 10.65 11.61
C ASP A 382 24.18 11.94 10.78
N PRO A 383 23.90 11.87 9.46
CA PRO A 383 24.08 13.00 8.54
C PRO A 383 22.96 14.05 8.64
N VAL A 384 22.18 14.07 9.72
CA VAL A 384 21.04 15.00 9.89
C VAL A 384 21.54 16.44 9.98
N LEU A 385 21.02 17.31 9.11
CA LEU A 385 21.20 18.75 9.13
C LEU A 385 19.92 19.38 9.69
N ARG A 386 20.02 20.36 10.60
CA ARG A 386 18.87 21.02 11.23
C ARG A 386 18.88 22.52 11.02
N PRO A 387 18.72 23.01 9.78
CA PRO A 387 18.59 24.42 9.52
C PRO A 387 17.28 24.96 10.12
N ALA A 388 17.26 26.24 10.49
CA ALA A 388 16.06 26.85 11.02
C ALA A 388 14.97 26.96 9.94
N PRO A 389 13.67 26.88 10.30
CA PRO A 389 12.59 27.20 9.38
C PRO A 389 12.59 28.69 9.03
N VAL A 390 12.27 29.04 7.78
CA VAL A 390 12.12 30.43 7.36
C VAL A 390 10.81 31.01 7.94
N ARG A 391 10.90 32.07 8.72
CA ARG A 391 9.76 32.64 9.49
C ARG A 391 8.57 33.14 8.65
N HIS A 392 8.75 33.35 7.35
CA HIS A 392 7.72 33.88 6.44
C HIS A 392 7.08 32.78 5.55
N THR A 393 7.36 31.52 5.79
CA THR A 393 6.76 30.40 5.06
C THR A 393 5.46 29.94 5.68
N LEU A 394 4.62 29.27 4.89
CA LEU A 394 3.35 28.71 5.33
C LEU A 394 3.57 27.73 6.50
N CYS A 395 2.81 27.95 7.57
CA CYS A 395 2.81 27.04 8.72
C CYS A 395 1.92 25.84 8.43
N VAL A 396 2.50 24.65 8.29
CA VAL A 396 1.76 23.41 8.06
C VAL A 396 1.75 22.58 9.36
N SER A 397 0.55 22.33 9.89
CA SER A 397 0.39 21.43 11.03
C SER A 397 0.50 19.96 10.58
N GLU A 398 0.76 19.04 11.52
CA GLU A 398 0.77 17.60 11.26
C GLU A 398 -0.58 17.12 10.70
N HIS A 399 -1.68 17.64 11.24
CA HIS A 399 -3.03 17.36 10.77
C HIS A 399 -3.25 17.81 9.31
N ALA A 400 -2.76 18.99 8.93
CA ALA A 400 -2.85 19.49 7.57
C ALA A 400 -2.01 18.62 6.61
N LEU A 401 -0.80 18.23 7.01
CA LEU A 401 0.05 17.35 6.19
C LEU A 401 -0.59 15.98 5.99
N TRP A 402 -1.28 15.45 7.02
CA TRP A 402 -2.06 14.22 6.88
C TRP A 402 -3.14 14.35 5.80
N TYR A 403 -3.93 15.44 5.79
CA TYR A 403 -4.93 15.66 4.74
C TYR A 403 -4.33 15.79 3.35
N TYR A 404 -3.18 16.45 3.22
CA TYR A 404 -2.50 16.52 1.92
C TYR A 404 -2.04 15.15 1.44
N THR A 405 -1.50 14.33 2.34
CA THR A 405 -1.06 12.97 2.01
C THR A 405 -2.25 12.08 1.63
N MET A 406 -3.37 12.13 2.38
CA MET A 406 -4.58 11.39 2.05
C MET A 406 -5.23 11.91 0.76
N GLY A 407 -5.16 13.22 0.49
CA GLY A 407 -5.59 13.80 -0.79
C GLY A 407 -4.80 13.26 -1.98
N VAL A 408 -3.47 13.14 -1.85
CA VAL A 408 -2.62 12.51 -2.88
C VAL A 408 -2.98 11.03 -3.04
N GLN A 409 -3.28 10.31 -1.95
CA GLN A 409 -3.71 8.91 -2.00
C GLN A 409 -5.06 8.76 -2.71
N ALA A 410 -6.03 9.59 -2.40
CA ALA A 410 -7.35 9.59 -3.06
C ALA A 410 -7.23 9.95 -4.55
N LEU A 411 -6.40 10.94 -4.89
CA LEU A 411 -6.12 11.30 -6.28
C LEU A 411 -5.44 10.15 -7.04
N GLY A 412 -4.48 9.47 -6.41
CA GLY A 412 -3.85 8.26 -6.95
C GLY A 412 -4.87 7.15 -7.24
N SER A 413 -5.84 6.95 -6.32
CA SER A 413 -6.94 6.00 -6.52
C SER A 413 -7.86 6.41 -7.69
N ALA A 414 -8.23 7.68 -7.79
CA ALA A 414 -9.03 8.20 -8.91
C ALA A 414 -8.31 8.00 -10.26
N MET A 415 -7.00 8.28 -10.29
CA MET A 415 -6.16 8.01 -11.46
C MET A 415 -6.11 6.51 -11.80
N ALA A 416 -6.01 5.64 -10.80
CA ALA A 416 -6.03 4.19 -10.98
C ALA A 416 -7.34 3.72 -11.64
N PHE A 417 -8.49 4.24 -11.22
CA PHE A 417 -9.79 3.97 -11.87
C PHE A 417 -9.81 4.50 -13.31
N THR A 418 -9.32 5.71 -13.56
CA THR A 418 -9.22 6.28 -14.90
C THR A 418 -8.36 5.40 -15.81
N VAL A 419 -7.20 4.96 -15.33
CA VAL A 419 -6.32 4.05 -16.10
C VAL A 419 -6.99 2.70 -16.33
N ARG A 420 -7.63 2.12 -15.30
CA ARG A 420 -8.23 0.79 -15.38
C ARG A 420 -9.46 0.74 -16.29
N TYR A 421 -10.34 1.73 -16.25
CA TYR A 421 -11.65 1.66 -16.91
C TYR A 421 -11.73 2.47 -18.20
N TRP A 422 -10.99 3.57 -18.30
CA TRP A 422 -11.00 4.42 -19.49
C TRP A 422 -9.77 4.21 -20.35
N LEU A 423 -8.57 4.37 -19.82
CA LEU A 423 -7.34 4.27 -20.61
C LEU A 423 -7.10 2.82 -21.09
N SER A 424 -7.46 1.81 -20.29
CA SER A 424 -7.32 0.42 -20.68
C SER A 424 -8.20 0.06 -21.87
N SER A 425 -9.39 0.64 -22.03
CA SER A 425 -10.26 0.39 -23.20
C SER A 425 -9.64 0.91 -24.51
N ILE A 426 -8.80 1.93 -24.43
CA ILE A 426 -8.05 2.48 -25.57
C ILE A 426 -6.79 1.64 -25.86
N ILE A 427 -6.06 1.27 -24.81
CA ILE A 427 -4.78 0.54 -24.93
C ILE A 427 -5.00 -0.94 -25.24
N PHE A 428 -6.08 -1.53 -24.74
CA PHE A 428 -6.46 -2.93 -24.90
C PHE A 428 -7.90 -3.03 -25.45
N PRO A 429 -8.16 -2.56 -26.67
CA PRO A 429 -9.49 -2.71 -27.24
C PRO A 429 -9.88 -4.18 -27.27
N ALA A 430 -11.13 -4.48 -26.93
CA ALA A 430 -11.68 -5.82 -27.10
C ALA A 430 -11.60 -6.17 -28.59
N THR A 431 -10.85 -7.22 -28.91
CA THR A 431 -10.75 -7.78 -30.26
C THR A 431 -11.96 -8.63 -30.55
#